data_32b1672158a7385619be25853a9d8aea
#
_entry.id   32b1672158a7385619be25853a9d8aea
#
_cell.length_a   1.000
_cell.length_b   1.000
_cell.length_c   1.000
_cell.angle_alpha   90.00
_cell.angle_beta   90.00
_cell.angle_gamma   90.00
#
_symmetry.space_group_name_H-M   'P 1'
#
loop_
_entity.id
_entity.type
_entity.pdbx_description
1 polymer ?
#
loop_
_entity_poly.entity_id
_entity_poly.type
_entity_poly.pdbx_seq_one_letter_code
_entity_poly.pdbx_strand_id
1 'polypeptide(L)'
;MFATDVCDIRRDPRVLSRFSREGALEMKLDIEDGHEIWKDVAGYEGHYQVSTLGRVHSLDRFVPRKTGTVQKVHGRILEPQKDKDGYLQVGLWKENKAKKAKVHRIVAKAFVPNLNGLPEINHINEVKDDNRVNNLEWCTRKENINHGTRSEQVSKTTGKPVVGTCLKTGEETFFRSMRETSRFGFHPSAVRKVCIGEQEAHKGYSWKFAKEGEKV
;
A
#
# COMPACT_ATOMS: atom_id res chain seq x y z
N MET A 1 -14.24 -49.07 -17.01
CA MET A 1 -15.23 -47.99 -17.11
C MET A 1 -15.36 -47.35 -15.74
N PHE A 2 -14.45 -46.41 -15.40
CA PHE A 2 -14.49 -45.63 -14.19
C PHE A 2 -14.39 -44.16 -14.57
N ALA A 3 -15.54 -43.50 -14.54
CA ALA A 3 -15.62 -42.07 -14.66
C ALA A 3 -15.20 -41.50 -13.29
N THR A 4 -13.99 -40.97 -13.15
CA THR A 4 -13.58 -40.19 -12.01
C THR A 4 -14.19 -38.80 -12.13
N ASP A 5 -15.07 -38.51 -11.18
CA ASP A 5 -15.77 -37.24 -11.03
C ASP A 5 -14.79 -36.07 -10.88
N VAL A 6 -14.75 -35.21 -11.87
CA VAL A 6 -13.91 -33.98 -11.94
C VAL A 6 -14.34 -32.94 -10.90
N CYS A 7 -15.40 -33.21 -10.14
CA CYS A 7 -15.98 -32.27 -9.17
C CYS A 7 -15.29 -32.25 -7.79
N ASP A 8 -14.51 -33.29 -7.47
CA ASP A 8 -13.94 -33.44 -6.11
C ASP A 8 -12.52 -32.85 -5.95
N ILE A 9 -11.84 -32.58 -7.08
CA ILE A 9 -10.50 -31.99 -7.07
C ILE A 9 -10.50 -30.50 -6.70
N ARG A 10 -11.66 -29.82 -6.82
CA ARG A 10 -11.81 -28.37 -6.55
C ARG A 10 -11.95 -28.01 -5.05
N ARG A 11 -11.95 -28.98 -4.14
CA ARG A 11 -12.16 -28.75 -2.70
C ARG A 11 -10.94 -29.02 -1.82
N ASP A 12 -9.83 -29.53 -2.35
CA ASP A 12 -8.60 -29.69 -1.54
C ASP A 12 -7.82 -28.37 -1.49
N PRO A 13 -7.66 -27.76 -0.29
CA PRO A 13 -6.90 -26.51 -0.12
C PRO A 13 -5.46 -26.61 -0.60
N ARG A 14 -4.88 -27.81 -0.65
CA ARG A 14 -3.51 -28.06 -1.10
C ARG A 14 -3.42 -28.00 -2.64
N VAL A 15 -4.46 -28.42 -3.33
CA VAL A 15 -4.58 -28.36 -4.79
C VAL A 15 -4.83 -26.91 -5.23
N LEU A 16 -5.73 -26.20 -4.53
CA LEU A 16 -5.98 -24.79 -4.76
C LEU A 16 -4.72 -23.92 -4.52
N SER A 17 -3.91 -24.24 -3.52
CA SER A 17 -2.64 -23.54 -3.26
C SER A 17 -1.59 -23.80 -4.34
N ARG A 18 -1.61 -24.96 -4.97
CA ARG A 18 -0.69 -25.36 -6.04
C ARG A 18 -1.05 -24.69 -7.36
N PHE A 19 -2.31 -24.69 -7.75
CA PHE A 19 -2.80 -23.99 -8.95
C PHE A 19 -2.63 -22.47 -8.85
N SER A 20 -2.78 -21.88 -7.66
CA SER A 20 -2.56 -20.44 -7.46
C SER A 20 -1.08 -20.05 -7.48
N ARG A 21 -0.17 -20.97 -7.08
CA ARG A 21 1.28 -20.74 -7.16
C ARG A 21 1.82 -20.88 -8.57
N GLU A 22 1.35 -21.88 -9.32
CA GLU A 22 1.75 -22.09 -10.72
C GLU A 22 1.24 -20.95 -11.62
N GLY A 23 -0.02 -20.55 -11.51
CA GLY A 23 -0.57 -19.43 -12.27
C GLY A 23 0.04 -18.08 -11.90
N ALA A 24 0.45 -17.89 -10.65
CA ALA A 24 1.18 -16.69 -10.21
C ALA A 24 2.64 -16.73 -10.70
N LEU A 25 3.23 -17.92 -10.84
CA LEU A 25 4.59 -18.10 -11.35
C LEU A 25 4.63 -17.89 -12.85
N GLU A 26 3.68 -18.47 -13.61
CA GLU A 26 3.52 -18.24 -15.06
C GLU A 26 3.29 -16.76 -15.36
N MET A 27 2.41 -16.09 -14.63
CA MET A 27 2.17 -14.66 -14.79
C MET A 27 3.39 -13.79 -14.43
N LYS A 28 4.24 -14.23 -13.49
CA LYS A 28 5.53 -13.56 -13.21
C LYS A 28 6.51 -13.72 -14.36
N LEU A 29 6.61 -14.90 -14.95
CA LEU A 29 7.45 -15.16 -16.13
C LEU A 29 7.01 -14.31 -17.32
N ASP A 30 5.70 -14.23 -17.63
CA ASP A 30 5.17 -13.40 -18.69
C ASP A 30 5.46 -11.89 -18.50
N ILE A 31 5.53 -11.44 -17.25
CA ILE A 31 5.86 -10.04 -16.91
C ILE A 31 7.36 -9.79 -17.06
N GLU A 32 8.21 -10.75 -16.73
CA GLU A 32 9.67 -10.68 -16.91
C GLU A 32 10.05 -10.63 -18.40
N ASP A 33 9.28 -11.29 -19.25
CA ASP A 33 9.41 -11.22 -20.71
C ASP A 33 8.89 -9.88 -21.33
N GLY A 34 8.43 -8.96 -20.52
CA GLY A 34 8.00 -7.61 -20.93
C GLY A 34 6.65 -7.56 -21.63
N HIS A 35 5.87 -8.64 -21.61
CA HIS A 35 4.53 -8.68 -22.19
C HIS A 35 3.51 -8.01 -21.27
N GLU A 36 2.75 -7.06 -21.83
CA GLU A 36 1.65 -6.43 -21.11
C GLU A 36 0.37 -7.25 -21.23
N ILE A 37 -0.15 -7.74 -20.11
CA ILE A 37 -1.37 -8.53 -20.05
C ILE A 37 -2.53 -7.64 -19.61
N TRP A 38 -3.69 -7.78 -20.27
CA TRP A 38 -4.91 -7.05 -19.99
C TRP A 38 -5.99 -7.97 -19.42
N LYS A 39 -6.68 -7.52 -18.37
CA LYS A 39 -7.86 -8.19 -17.79
C LYS A 39 -8.99 -7.20 -17.58
N ASP A 40 -10.22 -7.69 -17.64
CA ASP A 40 -11.39 -6.87 -17.35
C ASP A 40 -11.37 -6.34 -15.91
N VAL A 41 -11.82 -5.09 -15.74
CA VAL A 41 -11.99 -4.50 -14.43
C VAL A 41 -13.24 -5.09 -13.78
N ALA A 42 -13.08 -5.72 -12.60
CA ALA A 42 -14.17 -6.36 -11.87
C ALA A 42 -15.34 -5.42 -11.63
N GLY A 43 -16.54 -5.85 -12.05
CA GLY A 43 -17.78 -5.07 -12.03
C GLY A 43 -17.95 -4.09 -13.22
N TYR A 44 -16.97 -4.04 -14.13
CA TYR A 44 -16.98 -3.21 -15.33
C TYR A 44 -16.57 -4.00 -16.57
N GLU A 45 -16.86 -5.29 -16.58
CA GLU A 45 -16.57 -6.23 -17.67
C GLU A 45 -17.18 -5.70 -18.99
N GLY A 46 -16.42 -5.78 -20.08
CA GLY A 46 -16.82 -5.24 -21.39
C GLY A 46 -16.82 -3.69 -21.49
N HIS A 47 -16.44 -2.97 -20.42
CA HIS A 47 -16.36 -1.53 -20.41
C HIS A 47 -14.92 -1.03 -20.22
N TYR A 48 -14.17 -1.68 -19.31
CA TYR A 48 -12.81 -1.30 -18.99
C TYR A 48 -11.92 -2.52 -18.73
N GLN A 49 -10.69 -2.40 -19.16
CA GLN A 49 -9.60 -3.33 -18.87
C GLN A 49 -8.47 -2.65 -18.12
N VAL A 50 -7.73 -3.42 -17.37
CA VAL A 50 -6.53 -2.98 -16.66
C VAL A 50 -5.37 -3.88 -17.03
N SER A 51 -4.17 -3.32 -17.11
CA SER A 51 -2.96 -4.06 -17.48
C SER A 51 -2.04 -4.33 -16.29
N THR A 52 -1.12 -5.29 -16.50
CA THR A 52 -0.01 -5.59 -15.59
C THR A 52 0.91 -4.40 -15.31
N LEU A 53 0.94 -3.43 -16.23
CA LEU A 53 1.71 -2.18 -16.10
C LEU A 53 0.96 -1.06 -15.36
N GLY A 54 -0.28 -1.30 -14.91
CA GLY A 54 -1.09 -0.29 -14.23
C GLY A 54 -1.81 0.69 -15.15
N ARG A 55 -1.88 0.40 -16.45
CA ARG A 55 -2.68 1.18 -17.40
C ARG A 55 -4.13 0.74 -17.37
N VAL A 56 -5.07 1.67 -17.55
CA VAL A 56 -6.51 1.38 -17.63
C VAL A 56 -7.03 1.79 -18.98
N HIS A 57 -7.69 0.88 -19.68
CA HIS A 57 -8.24 1.07 -21.01
C HIS A 57 -9.76 1.05 -20.96
N SER A 58 -10.41 2.05 -21.54
CA SER A 58 -11.86 1.98 -21.84
C SER A 58 -12.04 1.27 -23.17
N LEU A 59 -13.01 0.33 -23.22
CA LEU A 59 -13.31 -0.41 -24.45
C LEU A 59 -14.28 0.35 -25.36
N ASP A 60 -14.25 0.05 -26.66
CA ASP A 60 -15.27 0.47 -27.62
C ASP A 60 -16.65 0.01 -27.14
N ARG A 61 -17.63 0.90 -27.11
CA ARG A 61 -18.99 0.52 -26.72
C ARG A 61 -20.02 1.44 -27.34
N PHE A 62 -21.23 0.92 -27.42
CA PHE A 62 -22.40 1.71 -27.82
C PHE A 62 -23.15 2.16 -26.58
N VAL A 63 -23.43 3.45 -26.49
CA VAL A 63 -24.15 4.04 -25.35
C VAL A 63 -25.47 4.66 -25.86
N PRO A 64 -26.63 4.25 -25.30
CA PRO A 64 -27.91 4.87 -25.62
C PRO A 64 -27.95 6.30 -25.10
N ARG A 65 -28.42 7.23 -25.91
CA ARG A 65 -28.67 8.61 -25.54
C ARG A 65 -30.14 8.81 -25.13
N LYS A 66 -30.40 9.84 -24.34
CA LYS A 66 -31.76 10.21 -23.95
C LYS A 66 -32.69 10.50 -25.15
N THR A 67 -32.11 10.85 -26.30
CA THR A 67 -32.82 11.09 -27.58
C THR A 67 -33.25 9.82 -28.30
N GLY A 68 -32.99 8.61 -27.74
CA GLY A 68 -33.27 7.33 -28.41
C GLY A 68 -32.20 6.91 -29.43
N THR A 69 -31.20 7.73 -29.70
CA THR A 69 -30.09 7.39 -30.60
C THR A 69 -28.99 6.65 -29.84
N VAL A 70 -28.16 5.87 -30.55
CA VAL A 70 -27.03 5.16 -30.00
C VAL A 70 -25.75 5.86 -30.46
N GLN A 71 -24.87 6.15 -29.49
CA GLN A 71 -23.55 6.73 -29.77
C GLN A 71 -22.46 5.67 -29.59
N LYS A 72 -21.57 5.55 -30.57
CA LYS A 72 -20.34 4.80 -30.42
C LYS A 72 -19.35 5.63 -29.60
N VAL A 73 -18.84 5.08 -28.52
CA VAL A 73 -17.73 5.61 -27.72
C VAL A 73 -16.50 4.79 -28.04
N HIS A 74 -15.45 5.45 -28.51
CA HIS A 74 -14.20 4.79 -28.83
C HIS A 74 -13.39 4.49 -27.56
N GLY A 75 -12.82 3.31 -27.51
CA GLY A 75 -11.91 2.91 -26.44
C GLY A 75 -10.62 3.74 -26.46
N ARG A 76 -10.07 3.95 -25.28
CA ARG A 76 -8.79 4.67 -25.12
C ARG A 76 -8.14 4.34 -23.78
N ILE A 77 -6.83 4.50 -23.70
CA ILE A 77 -6.13 4.50 -22.42
C ILE A 77 -6.58 5.73 -21.63
N LEU A 78 -6.95 5.52 -20.37
CA LEU A 78 -7.37 6.60 -19.48
C LEU A 78 -6.16 7.26 -18.85
N GLU A 79 -6.16 8.60 -18.85
CA GLU A 79 -5.16 9.38 -18.11
C GLU A 79 -5.52 9.38 -16.61
N PRO A 80 -4.67 8.80 -15.74
CA PRO A 80 -4.93 8.80 -14.31
C PRO A 80 -4.60 10.14 -13.68
N GLN A 81 -5.37 10.51 -12.65
CA GLN A 81 -5.14 11.72 -11.86
C GLN A 81 -4.62 11.34 -10.47
N LYS A 82 -3.69 12.12 -9.92
CA LYS A 82 -3.27 11.95 -8.52
C LYS A 82 -4.36 12.45 -7.58
N ASP A 83 -4.66 11.65 -6.55
CA ASP A 83 -5.49 12.10 -5.45
C ASP A 83 -4.66 12.94 -4.44
N LYS A 84 -5.32 13.48 -3.39
CA LYS A 84 -4.67 14.27 -2.34
C LYS A 84 -3.55 13.53 -1.59
N ASP A 85 -3.60 12.21 -1.60
CA ASP A 85 -2.64 11.35 -0.91
C ASP A 85 -1.51 10.88 -1.85
N GLY A 86 -1.54 11.28 -3.13
CA GLY A 86 -0.53 10.96 -4.15
C GLY A 86 -0.79 9.66 -4.92
N TYR A 87 -1.94 8.99 -4.70
CA TYR A 87 -2.29 7.79 -5.45
C TYR A 87 -2.95 8.12 -6.80
N LEU A 88 -2.64 7.31 -7.81
CA LEU A 88 -3.31 7.41 -9.11
C LEU A 88 -4.74 6.86 -9.06
N GLN A 89 -5.68 7.62 -9.61
CA GLN A 89 -7.10 7.25 -9.72
C GLN A 89 -7.64 7.53 -11.12
N VAL A 90 -8.63 6.75 -11.55
CA VAL A 90 -9.37 6.92 -12.81
C VAL A 90 -10.87 7.01 -12.55
N GLY A 91 -11.58 7.72 -13.41
CA GLY A 91 -13.04 7.75 -13.41
C GLY A 91 -13.62 6.62 -14.25
N LEU A 92 -14.36 5.71 -13.65
CA LEU A 92 -15.07 4.62 -14.31
C LEU A 92 -16.56 4.95 -14.38
N TRP A 93 -17.15 4.80 -15.57
CA TRP A 93 -18.56 5.08 -15.83
C TRP A 93 -19.29 3.80 -16.17
N LYS A 94 -20.40 3.52 -15.48
CA LYS A 94 -21.34 2.45 -15.79
C LYS A 94 -22.75 2.92 -15.42
N GLU A 95 -23.74 2.65 -16.27
CA GLU A 95 -25.15 3.00 -16.01
C GLU A 95 -25.38 4.48 -15.62
N ASN A 96 -24.73 5.39 -16.34
CA ASN A 96 -24.76 6.85 -16.09
C ASN A 96 -24.22 7.27 -14.71
N LYS A 97 -23.50 6.40 -14.00
CA LYS A 97 -22.85 6.72 -12.73
C LYS A 97 -21.33 6.70 -12.89
N ALA A 98 -20.69 7.76 -12.38
CA ALA A 98 -19.24 7.83 -12.31
C ALA A 98 -18.73 7.37 -10.94
N LYS A 99 -17.69 6.57 -10.93
CA LYS A 99 -16.97 6.18 -9.70
C LYS A 99 -15.49 6.39 -9.90
N LYS A 100 -14.85 7.13 -9.00
CA LYS A 100 -13.39 7.19 -8.94
C LYS A 100 -12.85 5.90 -8.32
N ALA A 101 -11.88 5.29 -8.99
CA ALA A 101 -11.26 4.06 -8.55
C ALA A 101 -9.73 4.21 -8.54
N LYS A 102 -9.09 3.80 -7.46
CA LYS A 102 -7.62 3.83 -7.34
C LYS A 102 -7.01 2.75 -8.22
N VAL A 103 -6.00 3.11 -9.03
CA VAL A 103 -5.41 2.22 -10.03
C VAL A 103 -4.79 0.98 -9.37
N HIS A 104 -3.98 1.15 -8.30
CA HIS A 104 -3.38 0.02 -7.59
C HIS A 104 -4.44 -0.99 -7.10
N ARG A 105 -5.64 -0.52 -6.69
CA ARG A 105 -6.73 -1.41 -6.25
C ARG A 105 -7.34 -2.19 -7.41
N ILE A 106 -7.44 -1.58 -8.58
CA ILE A 106 -7.93 -2.24 -9.79
C ILE A 106 -6.93 -3.31 -10.22
N VAL A 107 -5.64 -2.96 -10.30
CA VAL A 107 -4.55 -3.89 -10.67
C VAL A 107 -4.48 -5.06 -9.69
N ALA A 108 -4.41 -4.79 -8.39
CA ALA A 108 -4.29 -5.85 -7.39
C ALA A 108 -5.48 -6.82 -7.43
N LYS A 109 -6.71 -6.31 -7.59
CA LYS A 109 -7.90 -7.15 -7.73
C LYS A 109 -7.89 -8.03 -8.98
N ALA A 110 -7.30 -7.56 -10.08
CA ALA A 110 -7.26 -8.28 -11.34
C ALA A 110 -6.13 -9.32 -11.38
N PHE A 111 -5.00 -9.06 -10.75
CA PHE A 111 -3.78 -9.81 -10.98
C PHE A 111 -3.14 -10.41 -9.73
N VAL A 112 -3.33 -9.82 -8.56
CA VAL A 112 -2.68 -10.29 -7.32
C VAL A 112 -3.65 -11.17 -6.53
N PRO A 113 -3.39 -12.48 -6.35
CA PRO A 113 -4.23 -13.36 -5.56
C PRO A 113 -4.33 -12.88 -4.10
N ASN A 114 -5.55 -12.84 -3.56
CA ASN A 114 -5.82 -12.48 -2.16
C ASN A 114 -6.47 -13.65 -1.41
N LEU A 115 -5.70 -14.72 -1.19
CA LEU A 115 -6.20 -15.95 -0.58
C LEU A 115 -6.61 -15.77 0.88
N ASN A 116 -5.98 -14.82 1.58
CA ASN A 116 -6.22 -14.54 2.99
C ASN A 116 -7.23 -13.41 3.23
N GLY A 117 -7.84 -12.85 2.17
CA GLY A 117 -8.79 -11.75 2.28
C GLY A 117 -8.22 -10.48 2.92
N LEU A 118 -6.94 -10.20 2.69
CA LEU A 118 -6.27 -9.04 3.27
C LEU A 118 -6.87 -7.72 2.77
N PRO A 119 -7.05 -6.71 3.64
CA PRO A 119 -7.88 -5.54 3.32
C PRO A 119 -7.14 -4.42 2.58
N GLU A 120 -5.82 -4.37 2.71
CA GLU A 120 -5.01 -3.26 2.18
C GLU A 120 -4.03 -3.71 1.10
N ILE A 121 -3.59 -2.74 0.29
CA ILE A 121 -2.59 -2.95 -0.76
C ILE A 121 -1.44 -2.02 -0.47
N ASN A 122 -0.25 -2.60 -0.46
CA ASN A 122 1.01 -1.91 -0.28
C ASN A 122 1.76 -1.79 -1.61
N HIS A 123 2.50 -0.67 -1.77
CA HIS A 123 3.49 -0.51 -2.83
C HIS A 123 4.86 -0.92 -2.27
N ILE A 124 5.44 -1.99 -2.78
CA ILE A 124 6.67 -2.60 -2.24
C ILE A 124 7.83 -1.59 -2.24
N ASN A 125 7.94 -0.78 -3.29
CA ASN A 125 8.97 0.26 -3.42
C ASN A 125 8.59 1.62 -2.80
N GLU A 126 7.48 1.73 -2.08
CA GLU A 126 6.93 2.96 -1.48
C GLU A 126 6.53 4.07 -2.48
N VAL A 127 6.59 3.81 -3.79
CA VAL A 127 6.23 4.77 -4.84
C VAL A 127 4.76 4.60 -5.21
N LYS A 128 3.90 5.52 -4.75
CA LYS A 128 2.42 5.43 -4.82
C LYS A 128 1.84 5.50 -6.23
N ASP A 129 2.59 5.94 -7.21
CA ASP A 129 2.21 6.01 -8.63
C ASP A 129 2.80 4.87 -9.49
N ASP A 130 3.65 4.03 -8.91
CA ASP A 130 4.12 2.80 -9.56
C ASP A 130 3.14 1.65 -9.30
N ASN A 131 2.13 1.54 -10.18
CA ASN A 131 1.05 0.57 -10.06
C ASN A 131 1.29 -0.72 -10.85
N ARG A 132 2.53 -1.03 -11.22
CA ARG A 132 2.86 -2.32 -11.85
C ARG A 132 2.57 -3.46 -10.88
N VAL A 133 2.07 -4.58 -11.42
CA VAL A 133 1.61 -5.72 -10.61
C VAL A 133 2.70 -6.29 -9.69
N ASN A 134 3.96 -6.32 -10.16
CA ASN A 134 5.10 -6.81 -9.38
C ASN A 134 5.50 -5.90 -8.20
N ASN A 135 4.98 -4.67 -8.17
CA ASN A 135 5.17 -3.71 -7.08
C ASN A 135 4.01 -3.67 -6.08
N LEU A 136 2.98 -4.51 -6.26
CA LEU A 136 1.79 -4.50 -5.42
C LEU A 136 1.63 -5.80 -4.64
N GLU A 137 1.31 -5.69 -3.36
CA GLU A 137 1.01 -6.82 -2.50
C GLU A 137 -0.21 -6.55 -1.62
N TRP A 138 -0.97 -7.60 -1.29
CA TRP A 138 -2.00 -7.52 -0.28
C TRP A 138 -1.38 -7.62 1.10
N CYS A 139 -1.84 -6.79 2.03
CA CYS A 139 -1.30 -6.75 3.39
C CYS A 139 -2.38 -6.41 4.42
N THR A 140 -2.05 -6.64 5.68
CA THR A 140 -2.83 -6.11 6.80
C THR A 140 -2.55 -4.63 7.00
N ARG A 141 -3.47 -3.94 7.68
CA ARG A 141 -3.26 -2.53 8.06
C ARG A 141 -1.98 -2.33 8.91
N LYS A 142 -1.67 -3.28 9.79
CA LYS A 142 -0.47 -3.22 10.64
C LYS A 142 0.81 -3.30 9.81
N GLU A 143 0.87 -4.23 8.89
CA GLU A 143 1.99 -4.39 7.95
C GLU A 143 2.16 -3.13 7.10
N ASN A 144 1.07 -2.63 6.50
CA ASN A 144 1.09 -1.42 5.67
C ASN A 144 1.59 -0.17 6.42
N ILE A 145 1.19 0.00 7.69
CA ILE A 145 1.65 1.14 8.52
C ILE A 145 3.14 1.01 8.87
N ASN A 146 3.61 -0.22 9.11
CA ASN A 146 4.99 -0.49 9.50
C ASN A 146 5.94 -0.69 8.32
N HIS A 147 5.42 -0.76 7.09
CA HIS A 147 6.22 -0.95 5.90
C HIS A 147 7.08 0.28 5.61
N GLY A 148 8.32 0.02 5.21
CA GLY A 148 9.25 1.02 4.69
C GLY A 148 9.70 2.09 5.69
N THR A 149 10.02 3.25 5.16
CA THR A 149 10.63 4.37 5.89
C THR A 149 9.63 5.29 6.59
N ARG A 150 8.31 5.02 6.48
CA ARG A 150 7.25 5.90 7.03
C ARG A 150 7.43 6.21 8.50
N SER A 151 7.75 5.19 9.33
CA SER A 151 7.97 5.38 10.78
C SER A 151 9.16 6.29 11.05
N GLU A 152 10.21 6.20 10.25
CA GLU A 152 11.38 7.05 10.34
C GLU A 152 11.09 8.48 9.87
N GLN A 153 10.35 8.64 8.77
CA GLN A 153 9.95 9.95 8.25
C GLN A 153 9.04 10.69 9.23
N VAL A 154 8.03 10.00 9.81
CA VAL A 154 7.16 10.57 10.85
C VAL A 154 7.97 10.96 12.08
N SER A 155 8.94 10.13 12.50
CA SER A 155 9.82 10.46 13.63
C SER A 155 10.69 11.70 13.34
N LYS A 156 11.17 11.86 12.11
CA LYS A 156 11.98 13.02 11.68
C LYS A 156 11.16 14.32 11.62
N THR A 157 9.88 14.24 11.23
CA THR A 157 9.06 15.45 11.00
C THR A 157 8.25 15.88 12.21
N THR A 158 7.83 14.95 13.08
CA THR A 158 6.94 15.22 14.22
C THR A 158 7.59 14.95 15.57
N GLY A 159 8.73 14.27 15.58
CA GLY A 159 9.46 13.97 16.81
C GLY A 159 10.12 15.21 17.40
N LYS A 160 9.81 15.57 18.64
CA LYS A 160 10.64 16.54 19.39
C LYS A 160 11.92 15.83 19.82
N PRO A 161 13.10 16.26 19.33
CA PRO A 161 14.36 15.66 19.72
C PRO A 161 14.65 15.97 21.18
N VAL A 162 15.34 15.04 21.84
CA VAL A 162 15.70 15.16 23.26
C VAL A 162 17.16 14.74 23.50
N VAL A 163 17.76 15.30 24.49
CA VAL A 163 19.09 14.92 24.99
C VAL A 163 18.92 14.33 26.38
N GLY A 164 19.43 13.13 26.58
CA GLY A 164 19.54 12.48 27.87
C GLY A 164 20.97 12.60 28.42
N THR A 165 21.13 13.16 29.60
CA THR A 165 22.43 13.26 30.28
C THR A 165 22.48 12.26 31.43
N CYS A 166 23.44 11.34 31.39
CA CYS A 166 23.65 10.36 32.46
C CYS A 166 24.10 11.07 33.76
N LEU A 167 23.36 10.91 34.84
CA LEU A 167 23.67 11.57 36.12
C LEU A 167 24.95 11.05 36.78
N LYS A 168 25.44 9.86 36.40
CA LYS A 168 26.67 9.28 36.95
C LYS A 168 27.92 9.69 36.17
N THR A 169 27.86 9.72 34.85
CA THR A 169 29.01 9.94 33.97
C THR A 169 29.04 11.33 33.35
N GLY A 170 27.91 12.03 33.32
CA GLY A 170 27.77 13.30 32.63
C GLY A 170 27.66 13.17 31.10
N GLU A 171 27.71 11.94 30.55
CA GLU A 171 27.62 11.72 29.11
C GLU A 171 26.25 12.12 28.58
N GLU A 172 26.24 12.83 27.46
CA GLU A 172 25.04 13.22 26.76
C GLU A 172 24.77 12.30 25.57
N THR A 173 23.52 11.88 25.42
CA THR A 173 23.05 11.08 24.29
C THR A 173 21.89 11.79 23.62
N PHE A 174 22.01 12.00 22.31
CA PHE A 174 20.97 12.62 21.48
C PHE A 174 19.99 11.59 20.93
N PHE A 175 18.69 11.90 20.98
CA PHE A 175 17.62 11.12 20.39
C PHE A 175 16.77 12.02 19.49
N ARG A 176 16.52 11.58 18.27
CA ARG A 176 15.71 12.33 17.28
C ARG A 176 14.26 12.54 17.71
N SER A 177 13.79 11.73 18.65
CA SER A 177 12.45 11.85 19.23
C SER A 177 12.38 11.15 20.58
N MET A 178 11.47 11.59 21.43
CA MET A 178 11.18 10.89 22.69
C MET A 178 10.78 9.42 22.47
N ARG A 179 10.15 9.08 21.33
CA ARG A 179 9.78 7.70 21.01
C ARG A 179 10.99 6.81 20.75
N GLU A 180 12.06 7.36 20.20
CA GLU A 180 13.30 6.64 19.96
C GLU A 180 13.93 6.14 21.27
N THR A 181 13.78 6.87 22.36
CA THR A 181 14.33 6.49 23.68
C THR A 181 13.80 5.14 24.18
N SER A 182 12.62 4.69 23.71
CA SER A 182 12.08 3.38 24.09
C SER A 182 12.90 2.20 23.57
N ARG A 183 13.66 2.35 22.49
CA ARG A 183 14.59 1.34 21.99
C ARG A 183 15.76 1.10 22.94
N PHE A 184 16.04 2.07 23.80
CA PHE A 184 17.08 2.06 24.81
C PHE A 184 16.52 1.81 26.22
N GLY A 185 15.26 1.37 26.29
CA GLY A 185 14.62 0.99 27.57
C GLY A 185 14.03 2.15 28.37
N PHE A 186 13.98 3.36 27.84
CA PHE A 186 13.35 4.49 28.52
C PHE A 186 11.87 4.60 28.13
N HIS A 187 11.03 5.13 29.03
CA HIS A 187 9.62 5.39 28.76
C HIS A 187 9.42 6.81 28.21
N PRO A 188 8.91 7.00 26.97
CA PRO A 188 8.76 8.32 26.37
C PRO A 188 7.92 9.31 27.19
N SER A 189 6.90 8.82 27.91
CA SER A 189 6.08 9.63 28.80
C SER A 189 6.85 10.14 30.01
N ALA A 190 7.73 9.32 30.58
CA ALA A 190 8.59 9.73 31.70
C ALA A 190 9.69 10.69 31.23
N VAL A 191 10.31 10.42 30.07
CA VAL A 191 11.25 11.36 29.43
C VAL A 191 10.59 12.72 29.22
N ARG A 192 9.33 12.76 28.72
CA ARG A 192 8.58 14.01 28.57
C ARG A 192 8.40 14.75 29.90
N LYS A 193 8.04 14.03 30.99
CA LYS A 193 7.84 14.62 32.29
C LYS A 193 9.12 15.28 32.80
N VAL A 194 10.29 14.68 32.59
CA VAL A 194 11.57 15.31 32.94
C VAL A 194 11.83 16.54 32.08
N CYS A 195 11.64 16.47 30.76
CA CYS A 195 11.84 17.61 29.85
C CYS A 195 10.96 18.84 30.18
N ILE A 196 9.77 18.64 30.77
CA ILE A 196 8.86 19.75 31.16
C ILE A 196 8.93 20.10 32.64
N GLY A 197 9.84 19.46 33.39
CA GLY A 197 10.07 19.78 34.83
C GLY A 197 9.09 19.13 35.79
N GLU A 198 8.22 18.23 35.36
CA GLU A 198 7.31 17.47 36.25
C GLU A 198 8.02 16.35 37.01
N GLN A 199 9.24 15.99 36.62
CA GLN A 199 10.06 14.96 37.24
C GLN A 199 11.53 15.34 37.07
N GLU A 200 12.36 15.10 38.10
CA GLU A 200 13.78 15.48 38.08
C GLU A 200 14.62 14.59 37.16
N ALA A 201 14.38 13.28 37.18
CA ALA A 201 15.14 12.32 36.38
C ALA A 201 14.33 11.07 36.04
N HIS A 202 14.77 10.33 35.01
CA HIS A 202 14.21 9.03 34.64
C HIS A 202 15.33 8.03 34.40
N LYS A 203 15.35 6.91 35.15
CA LYS A 203 16.35 5.83 35.07
C LYS A 203 17.81 6.31 35.11
N GLY A 204 18.10 7.27 35.98
CA GLY A 204 19.45 7.80 36.16
C GLY A 204 19.90 8.81 35.12
N TYR A 205 18.96 9.34 34.32
CA TYR A 205 19.19 10.37 33.31
C TYR A 205 18.32 11.59 33.58
N SER A 206 18.91 12.79 33.45
CA SER A 206 18.16 14.02 33.21
C SER A 206 17.87 14.18 31.73
N TRP A 207 16.77 14.88 31.40
CA TRP A 207 16.31 15.00 30.01
C TRP A 207 15.93 16.44 29.70
N LYS A 208 16.37 16.92 28.54
CA LYS A 208 15.99 18.23 27.98
C LYS A 208 15.55 18.11 26.53
N PHE A 209 14.69 19.01 26.05
CA PHE A 209 14.48 19.14 24.62
C PHE A 209 15.78 19.64 23.98
N ALA A 210 16.17 19.00 22.87
CA ALA A 210 17.31 19.47 22.10
C ALA A 210 16.97 20.80 21.41
N LYS A 211 17.92 21.72 21.37
CA LYS A 211 17.80 22.97 20.60
C LYS A 211 18.03 22.70 19.11
N GLU A 212 17.49 23.58 18.25
CA GLU A 212 17.71 23.51 16.81
C GLU A 212 19.22 23.60 16.50
N GLY A 213 19.76 22.55 15.82
CA GLY A 213 21.20 22.45 15.52
C GLY A 213 22.05 21.64 16.50
N GLU A 214 21.52 21.24 17.65
CA GLU A 214 22.21 20.38 18.61
C GLU A 214 22.26 18.93 18.07
N LYS A 215 23.42 18.55 17.52
CA LYS A 215 23.78 17.16 17.19
C LYS A 215 25.05 16.85 17.98
N VAL A 216 25.00 15.79 18.79
CA VAL A 216 26.20 15.22 19.44
C VAL A 216 26.78 14.15 18.54
#